data_f7af521ee28ab2a7e6438a2de41b935d
#
_entry.id   f7af521ee28ab2a7e6438a2de41b935d
#
_cell.length_a   1.000
_cell.length_b   1.000
_cell.length_c   1.000
_cell.angle_alpha   90.00
_cell.angle_beta   90.00
_cell.angle_gamma   90.00
#
_symmetry.space_group_name_H-M   'P 1'
#
loop_
_entity.id
_entity.type
_entity.pdbx_description
1 polymer ?
#
loop_
_entity_poly.entity_id
_entity_poly.type
_entity_poly.pdbx_seq_one_letter_code
_entity_poly.pdbx_strand_id
1 'polypeptide(L)'
;MLNNLQNYITLLSKFLTTTFFILLILTVLLQVFSRFFLVQAPPWTEELSRFFFIYSVSFSCGLCVQENSYISINLIIKKFSNENQFFIQKFIQFSIVIFMILIQFQSIKFLQVGSLQTSPSLGVNMLWFYFPIFIIPLSIMCFYIFQLFRKI
;
A
#
# COMPACT_ATOMS: atom_id res chain seq x y z
N MET A 1 -14.28 21.53 -2.30
CA MET A 1 -14.82 20.20 -1.95
C MET A 1 -13.79 19.10 -2.16
N LEU A 2 -13.12 19.01 -3.31
CA LEU A 2 -12.07 18.01 -3.60
C LEU A 2 -10.88 18.08 -2.64
N ASN A 3 -10.39 19.25 -2.27
CA ASN A 3 -9.28 19.41 -1.33
C ASN A 3 -9.61 18.87 0.07
N ASN A 4 -10.84 19.04 0.53
CA ASN A 4 -11.26 18.51 1.83
C ASN A 4 -11.32 16.98 1.80
N LEU A 5 -11.83 16.39 0.71
CA LEU A 5 -11.87 14.95 0.52
C LEU A 5 -10.45 14.34 0.48
N GLN A 6 -9.55 14.97 -0.27
CA GLN A 6 -8.15 14.56 -0.33
C GLN A 6 -7.50 14.60 1.05
N ASN A 7 -7.71 15.68 1.82
CA ASN A 7 -7.16 15.81 3.16
C ASN A 7 -7.68 14.73 4.10
N TYR A 8 -8.98 14.39 4.02
CA TYR A 8 -9.55 13.29 4.81
C TYR A 8 -8.93 11.94 4.47
N ILE A 9 -8.80 11.60 3.19
CA ILE A 9 -8.19 10.36 2.73
C ILE A 9 -6.72 10.30 3.15
N THR A 10 -5.99 11.39 3.02
CA THR A 10 -4.59 11.49 3.46
C THR A 10 -4.46 11.28 4.97
N LEU A 11 -5.31 11.93 5.77
CA LEU A 11 -5.28 11.79 7.22
C LEU A 11 -5.61 10.36 7.65
N LEU A 12 -6.64 9.76 7.04
CA LEU A 12 -7.04 8.39 7.29
C LEU A 12 -5.92 7.40 6.92
N SER A 13 -5.32 7.57 5.74
CA SER A 13 -4.21 6.72 5.29
C SER A 13 -3.00 6.85 6.22
N LYS A 14 -2.63 8.05 6.64
CA LYS A 14 -1.55 8.28 7.62
C LYS A 14 -1.85 7.59 8.95
N PHE A 15 -3.04 7.76 9.46
CA PHE A 15 -3.46 7.14 10.73
C PHE A 15 -3.40 5.61 10.64
N LEU A 16 -3.98 5.01 9.61
CA LEU A 16 -3.96 3.56 9.41
C LEU A 16 -2.54 3.03 9.24
N THR A 17 -1.73 3.66 8.38
CA THR A 17 -0.33 3.29 8.18
C THR A 17 0.44 3.28 9.51
N THR A 18 0.32 4.35 10.29
CA THR A 18 1.04 4.49 11.57
C THR A 18 0.54 3.44 12.58
N THR A 19 -0.76 3.22 12.66
CA THR A 19 -1.36 2.23 13.58
C THR A 19 -0.87 0.82 13.25
N PHE A 20 -0.96 0.40 11.98
CA PHE A 20 -0.50 -0.92 11.57
C PHE A 20 1.01 -1.08 11.72
N PHE A 21 1.78 -0.02 11.53
CA PHE A 21 3.22 -0.04 11.72
C PHE A 21 3.60 -0.18 13.21
N ILE A 22 2.90 0.49 14.12
CA ILE A 22 3.10 0.32 15.56
C ILE A 22 2.75 -1.11 15.99
N LEU A 23 1.62 -1.66 15.50
CA LEU A 23 1.22 -3.04 15.79
C LEU A 23 2.25 -4.04 15.24
N LEU A 24 2.83 -3.79 14.07
CA LEU A 24 3.93 -4.57 13.53
C LEU A 24 5.13 -4.59 14.49
N ILE A 25 5.58 -3.41 14.94
CA ILE A 25 6.72 -3.30 15.87
C ILE A 25 6.45 -4.08 17.14
N LEU A 26 5.27 -3.89 17.74
CA LEU A 26 4.88 -4.58 18.97
C LEU A 26 4.87 -6.11 18.79
N THR A 27 4.32 -6.58 17.66
CA THR A 27 4.26 -8.02 17.37
C THR A 27 5.65 -8.61 17.15
N VAL A 28 6.54 -7.89 16.44
CA VAL A 28 7.93 -8.34 16.22
C VAL A 28 8.71 -8.34 17.52
N LEU A 29 8.56 -7.32 18.37
CA LEU A 29 9.17 -7.31 19.70
C LEU A 29 8.70 -8.49 20.54
N LEU A 30 7.38 -8.75 20.57
CA LEU A 30 6.82 -9.91 21.28
C LEU A 30 7.39 -11.22 20.72
N GLN A 31 7.54 -11.36 19.41
CA GLN A 31 8.14 -12.52 18.76
C GLN A 31 9.59 -12.72 19.20
N VAL A 32 10.39 -11.65 19.22
CA VAL A 32 11.79 -11.68 19.67
C VAL A 32 11.87 -12.07 21.14
N PHE A 33 11.09 -11.42 22.02
CA PHE A 33 11.05 -11.77 23.44
C PHE A 33 10.63 -13.22 23.66
N SER A 34 9.61 -13.70 22.95
CA SER A 34 9.15 -15.08 23.05
C SER A 34 10.27 -16.10 22.71
N ARG A 35 11.15 -15.80 21.78
CA ARG A 35 12.30 -16.67 21.44
C ARG A 35 13.32 -16.78 22.56
N PHE A 36 13.46 -15.76 23.41
CA PHE A 36 14.38 -15.80 24.54
C PHE A 36 13.80 -16.52 25.76
N PHE A 37 12.51 -16.43 25.99
CA PHE A 37 11.85 -16.96 27.19
C PHE A 37 11.14 -18.29 26.96
N LEU A 38 10.77 -18.61 25.72
CA LEU A 38 10.07 -19.84 25.38
C LEU A 38 10.98 -20.75 24.55
N VAL A 39 10.81 -22.07 24.73
CA VAL A 39 11.53 -23.08 23.92
C VAL A 39 11.20 -22.93 22.44
N GLN A 40 9.99 -22.46 22.11
CA GLN A 40 9.57 -22.16 20.74
C GLN A 40 8.73 -20.89 20.73
N ALA A 41 9.02 -19.99 19.79
CA ALA A 41 8.19 -18.80 19.55
C ALA A 41 6.82 -19.23 18.99
N PRO A 42 5.71 -18.61 19.46
CA PRO A 42 4.39 -18.94 18.95
C PRO A 42 4.26 -18.62 17.43
N PRO A 43 3.86 -19.59 16.59
CA PRO A 43 3.83 -19.38 15.13
C PRO A 43 2.88 -18.27 14.66
N TRP A 44 1.83 -17.97 15.45
CA TRP A 44 0.87 -16.92 15.14
C TRP A 44 1.47 -15.51 15.16
N THR A 45 2.57 -15.29 15.89
CA THR A 45 3.26 -13.98 15.91
C THR A 45 3.89 -13.64 14.56
N GLU A 46 4.39 -14.64 13.84
CA GLU A 46 4.93 -14.47 12.50
C GLU A 46 3.83 -14.13 11.49
N GLU A 47 2.70 -14.79 11.55
CA GLU A 47 1.56 -14.48 10.68
C GLU A 47 1.00 -13.09 10.95
N LEU A 48 0.84 -12.70 12.22
CA LEU A 48 0.38 -11.36 12.59
C LEU A 48 1.34 -10.26 12.13
N SER A 49 2.65 -10.45 12.28
CA SER A 49 3.63 -9.47 11.83
C SER A 49 3.57 -9.27 10.31
N ARG A 50 3.44 -10.34 9.54
CA ARG A 50 3.23 -10.25 8.07
C ARG A 50 1.91 -9.51 7.74
N PHE A 51 0.84 -9.80 8.45
CA PHE A 51 -0.45 -9.14 8.30
C PHE A 51 -0.32 -7.63 8.50
N PHE A 52 0.20 -7.18 9.62
CA PHE A 52 0.36 -5.77 9.92
C PHE A 52 1.33 -5.07 8.96
N PHE A 53 2.39 -5.74 8.54
CA PHE A 53 3.33 -5.22 7.55
C PHE A 53 2.65 -4.93 6.21
N ILE A 54 1.92 -5.90 5.64
CA ILE A 54 1.27 -5.75 4.34
C ILE A 54 0.20 -4.66 4.39
N TYR A 55 -0.58 -4.55 5.48
CA TYR A 55 -1.56 -3.49 5.66
C TYR A 55 -0.91 -2.11 5.78
N SER A 56 0.18 -1.96 6.55
CA SER A 56 0.88 -0.68 6.67
C SER A 56 1.42 -0.21 5.32
N VAL A 57 2.02 -1.10 4.53
CA VAL A 57 2.49 -0.80 3.18
C VAL A 57 1.33 -0.41 2.26
N SER A 58 0.21 -1.12 2.32
CA SER A 58 -0.93 -0.87 1.43
C SER A 58 -1.52 0.53 1.60
N PHE A 59 -1.66 0.98 2.84
CA PHE A 59 -2.15 2.34 3.12
C PHE A 59 -1.10 3.42 2.85
N SER A 60 0.20 3.12 2.92
CA SER A 60 1.27 4.07 2.64
C SER A 60 1.52 4.28 1.14
N CYS A 61 1.22 3.30 0.29
CA CYS A 61 1.49 3.39 -1.15
C CYS A 61 0.87 4.63 -1.81
N GLY A 62 -0.38 4.97 -1.45
CA GLY A 62 -1.04 6.17 -1.96
C GLY A 62 -0.39 7.47 -1.46
N LEU A 63 0.10 7.51 -0.22
CA LEU A 63 0.80 8.67 0.34
C LEU A 63 2.10 8.95 -0.41
N CYS A 64 2.83 7.92 -0.84
CA CYS A 64 4.04 8.07 -1.66
C CYS A 64 3.75 8.77 -2.99
N VAL A 65 2.58 8.54 -3.59
CA VAL A 65 2.14 9.26 -4.80
C VAL A 65 1.95 10.75 -4.49
N GLN A 66 1.30 11.07 -3.36
CA GLN A 66 1.04 12.46 -2.98
C GLN A 66 2.31 13.26 -2.72
N GLU A 67 3.30 12.65 -2.09
CA GLU A 67 4.58 13.30 -1.73
C GLU A 67 5.55 13.40 -2.92
N ASN A 68 5.13 12.96 -4.14
CA ASN A 68 6.01 12.91 -5.33
C ASN A 68 7.34 12.18 -5.05
N SER A 69 7.32 11.16 -4.21
CA SER A 69 8.51 10.42 -3.74
C SER A 69 9.26 9.67 -4.86
N TYR A 70 8.78 9.75 -6.09
CA TYR A 70 9.46 9.25 -7.30
C TYR A 70 10.58 10.20 -7.76
N ILE A 71 11.45 10.61 -6.82
CA ILE A 71 12.55 11.56 -7.04
C ILE A 71 13.46 11.09 -8.18
N SER A 72 13.70 9.80 -8.30
CA SER A 72 14.57 9.23 -9.35
C SER A 72 14.05 9.51 -10.76
N ILE A 73 12.74 9.43 -10.96
CA ILE A 73 12.11 9.71 -12.26
C ILE A 73 12.22 11.20 -12.56
N ASN A 74 12.02 12.07 -11.58
CA ASN A 74 12.13 13.52 -11.73
C ASN A 74 13.54 13.97 -12.10
N LEU A 75 14.59 13.29 -11.63
CA LEU A 75 15.98 13.58 -12.00
C LEU A 75 16.26 13.29 -13.48
N ILE A 76 15.68 12.23 -14.02
CA ILE A 76 15.81 11.88 -15.44
C ILE A 76 15.01 12.86 -16.31
N ILE A 77 13.80 13.20 -15.89
CA ILE A 77 12.90 14.10 -16.61
C ILE A 77 13.49 15.52 -16.71
N LYS A 78 14.17 16.01 -15.70
CA LYS A 78 14.83 17.33 -15.67
C LYS A 78 15.91 17.52 -16.76
N LYS A 79 16.39 16.43 -17.41
CA LYS A 79 17.33 16.50 -18.52
C LYS A 79 16.67 16.85 -19.87
N PHE A 80 15.34 16.83 -19.95
CA PHE A 80 14.59 17.12 -21.15
C PHE A 80 14.10 18.57 -21.17
N SER A 81 13.74 19.09 -22.36
CA SER A 81 13.11 20.41 -22.51
C SER A 81 11.80 20.51 -21.73
N ASN A 82 11.45 21.71 -21.25
CA ASN A 82 10.27 21.94 -20.40
C ASN A 82 8.96 21.39 -21.00
N GLU A 83 8.77 21.52 -22.31
CA GLU A 83 7.59 20.97 -23.00
C GLU A 83 7.58 19.43 -22.98
N ASN A 84 8.73 18.81 -23.24
CA ASN A 84 8.88 17.37 -23.21
C ASN A 84 8.72 16.79 -21.81
N GLN A 85 9.15 17.52 -20.77
CA GLN A 85 8.97 17.11 -19.38
C GLN A 85 7.49 16.93 -19.03
N PHE A 86 6.64 17.86 -19.45
CA PHE A 86 5.21 17.78 -19.21
C PHE A 86 4.58 16.55 -19.89
N PHE A 87 4.94 16.31 -21.16
CA PHE A 87 4.42 15.18 -21.92
C PHE A 87 4.86 13.84 -21.34
N ILE A 88 6.14 13.71 -20.97
CA ILE A 88 6.70 12.50 -20.37
C ILE A 88 6.02 12.21 -19.01
N GLN A 89 5.84 13.23 -18.16
CA GLN A 89 5.15 13.07 -16.87
C GLN A 89 3.71 12.57 -17.05
N LYS A 90 2.96 13.14 -17.99
CA LYS A 90 1.59 12.71 -18.27
C LYS A 90 1.54 11.28 -18.82
N PHE A 91 2.47 10.92 -19.69
CA PHE A 91 2.56 9.56 -20.23
C PHE A 91 2.86 8.53 -19.13
N ILE A 92 3.80 8.84 -18.22
CA ILE A 92 4.12 7.97 -17.07
C ILE A 92 2.90 7.82 -16.16
N GLN A 93 2.22 8.92 -15.81
CA GLN A 93 1.02 8.87 -14.97
C GLN A 93 -0.08 8.00 -15.61
N PHE A 94 -0.32 8.16 -16.89
CA PHE A 94 -1.30 7.36 -17.63
C PHE A 94 -0.93 5.87 -17.67
N SER A 95 0.33 5.55 -17.91
CA SER A 95 0.83 4.17 -17.92
C SER A 95 0.68 3.51 -16.54
N ILE A 96 0.97 4.24 -15.45
CA ILE A 96 0.78 3.74 -14.08
C ILE A 96 -0.70 3.45 -13.81
N VAL A 97 -1.60 4.36 -14.20
CA VAL A 97 -3.04 4.15 -13.97
C VAL A 97 -3.54 2.90 -14.72
N ILE A 98 -3.16 2.72 -15.98
CA ILE A 98 -3.51 1.51 -16.74
C ILE A 98 -3.00 0.26 -16.04
N PHE A 99 -1.73 0.26 -15.61
CA PHE A 99 -1.14 -0.87 -14.92
C PHE A 99 -1.84 -1.18 -13.60
N MET A 100 -2.23 -0.16 -12.84
CA MET A 100 -2.97 -0.33 -11.60
C MET A 100 -4.38 -0.89 -11.83
N ILE A 101 -5.03 -0.52 -12.94
CA ILE A 101 -6.32 -1.13 -13.33
C ILE A 101 -6.16 -2.64 -13.58
N LEU A 102 -5.10 -3.04 -14.32
CA LEU A 102 -4.84 -4.46 -14.56
C LEU A 102 -4.59 -5.23 -13.26
N ILE A 103 -3.80 -4.67 -12.34
CA ILE A 103 -3.55 -5.25 -11.02
C ILE A 103 -4.87 -5.35 -10.23
N GLN A 104 -5.72 -4.33 -10.30
CA GLN A 104 -7.00 -4.30 -9.61
C GLN A 104 -7.90 -5.47 -10.04
N PHE A 105 -7.97 -5.78 -11.34
CA PHE A 105 -8.72 -6.93 -11.84
C PHE A 105 -8.13 -8.27 -11.36
N GLN A 106 -6.81 -8.39 -11.34
CA GLN A 106 -6.16 -9.62 -10.87
C GLN A 106 -6.29 -9.80 -9.35
N SER A 107 -6.31 -8.72 -8.58
CA SER A 107 -6.46 -8.77 -7.12
C SER A 107 -7.80 -9.41 -6.71
N ILE A 108 -8.86 -9.24 -7.50
CA ILE A 108 -10.16 -9.89 -7.24
C ILE A 108 -10.03 -11.41 -7.27
N LYS A 109 -9.27 -11.96 -8.24
CA LYS A 109 -9.01 -13.40 -8.31
C LYS A 109 -8.22 -13.91 -7.10
N PHE A 110 -7.25 -13.11 -6.63
CA PHE A 110 -6.51 -13.42 -5.40
C PHE A 110 -7.43 -13.49 -4.18
N LEU A 111 -8.37 -12.56 -4.07
CA LEU A 111 -9.37 -12.59 -2.99
C LEU A 111 -10.25 -13.83 -3.04
N GLN A 112 -10.66 -14.27 -4.23
CA GLN A 112 -11.44 -15.50 -4.41
C GLN A 112 -10.64 -16.73 -3.96
N VAL A 113 -9.37 -16.84 -4.34
CA VAL A 113 -8.48 -17.93 -3.89
C VAL A 113 -8.28 -17.86 -2.38
N GLY A 114 -8.06 -16.68 -1.84
CA GLY A 114 -7.89 -16.46 -0.40
C GLY A 114 -9.11 -16.85 0.43
N SER A 115 -10.32 -16.68 -0.11
CA SER A 115 -11.55 -17.04 0.60
C SER A 115 -11.71 -18.55 0.82
N LEU A 116 -11.00 -19.36 0.04
CA LEU A 116 -11.04 -20.84 0.12
C LEU A 116 -9.94 -21.39 1.06
N GLN A 117 -9.06 -20.55 1.56
CA GLN A 117 -7.92 -20.94 2.39
C GLN A 117 -8.03 -20.38 3.80
N THR A 118 -7.51 -21.12 4.77
CA THR A 118 -7.39 -20.70 6.16
C THR A 118 -5.93 -20.63 6.55
N SER A 119 -5.58 -19.64 7.37
CA SER A 119 -4.25 -19.48 7.94
C SER A 119 -3.92 -20.67 8.86
N PRO A 120 -2.74 -21.28 8.74
CA PRO A 120 -2.38 -22.47 9.54
C PRO A 120 -2.21 -22.18 11.02
N SER A 121 -1.82 -20.98 11.43
CA SER A 121 -1.53 -20.65 12.84
C SER A 121 -2.65 -19.90 13.52
N LEU A 122 -3.31 -18.97 12.80
CA LEU A 122 -4.40 -18.15 13.33
C LEU A 122 -5.78 -18.74 13.08
N GLY A 123 -5.92 -19.68 12.12
CA GLY A 123 -7.23 -20.24 11.73
C GLY A 123 -8.15 -19.21 11.04
N VAL A 124 -7.64 -18.03 10.71
CA VAL A 124 -8.41 -16.96 10.05
C VAL A 124 -8.42 -17.18 8.55
N ASN A 125 -9.50 -16.75 7.88
CA ASN A 125 -9.60 -16.85 6.43
C ASN A 125 -8.49 -16.00 5.76
N MET A 126 -7.76 -16.59 4.80
CA MET A 126 -6.66 -15.94 4.09
C MET A 126 -7.11 -14.75 3.23
N LEU A 127 -8.42 -14.60 2.99
CA LEU A 127 -8.97 -13.42 2.33
C LEU A 127 -8.47 -12.13 2.98
N TRP A 128 -8.42 -12.08 4.32
CA TRP A 128 -7.94 -10.90 5.05
C TRP A 128 -6.46 -10.59 4.81
N PHE A 129 -5.63 -11.61 4.56
CA PHE A 129 -4.22 -11.44 4.20
C PHE A 129 -4.04 -10.96 2.76
N TYR A 130 -4.96 -11.29 1.86
CA TYR A 130 -4.90 -10.89 0.45
C TYR A 130 -5.63 -9.58 0.16
N PHE A 131 -6.50 -9.13 1.06
CA PHE A 131 -7.23 -7.87 0.93
C PHE A 131 -6.34 -6.64 0.73
N PRO A 132 -5.15 -6.52 1.35
CA PRO A 132 -4.20 -5.45 1.07
C PRO A 132 -3.77 -5.35 -0.40
N ILE A 133 -3.68 -6.47 -1.13
CA ILE A 133 -3.33 -6.49 -2.55
C ILE A 133 -4.40 -5.74 -3.38
N PHE A 134 -5.64 -5.75 -2.92
CA PHE A 134 -6.72 -4.97 -3.52
C PHE A 134 -6.65 -3.49 -3.13
N ILE A 135 -6.23 -3.16 -1.91
CA ILE A 135 -6.11 -1.79 -1.41
C ILE A 135 -5.00 -1.02 -2.13
N ILE A 136 -3.85 -1.65 -2.43
CA ILE A 136 -2.67 -1.00 -3.03
C ILE A 136 -3.03 -0.27 -4.34
N PRO A 137 -3.54 -0.94 -5.39
CA PRO A 137 -3.83 -0.26 -6.64
C PRO A 137 -4.94 0.78 -6.49
N LEU A 138 -5.94 0.51 -5.67
CA LEU A 138 -7.03 1.44 -5.40
C LEU A 138 -6.52 2.72 -4.73
N SER A 139 -5.64 2.59 -3.74
CA SER A 139 -4.99 3.72 -3.06
C SER A 139 -4.17 4.57 -4.05
N ILE A 140 -3.32 3.93 -4.85
CA ILE A 140 -2.48 4.61 -5.85
C ILE A 140 -3.34 5.34 -6.88
N MET A 141 -4.38 4.69 -7.42
CA MET A 141 -5.29 5.30 -8.39
C MET A 141 -6.01 6.52 -7.82
N CYS A 142 -6.55 6.44 -6.60
CA CYS A 142 -7.20 7.57 -5.94
C CYS A 142 -6.28 8.79 -5.87
N PHE A 143 -5.04 8.62 -5.42
CA PHE A 143 -4.11 9.75 -5.29
C PHE A 143 -3.65 10.30 -6.65
N TYR A 144 -3.47 9.46 -7.68
CA TYR A 144 -3.19 9.94 -9.03
C TYR A 144 -4.35 10.74 -9.63
N ILE A 145 -5.59 10.30 -9.42
CA ILE A 145 -6.78 11.04 -9.86
C ILE A 145 -6.82 12.41 -9.19
N PHE A 146 -6.62 12.50 -7.87
CA PHE A 146 -6.54 13.79 -7.18
C PHE A 146 -5.42 14.68 -7.71
N GLN A 147 -4.27 14.12 -8.06
CA GLN A 147 -3.15 14.86 -8.62
C GLN A 147 -3.44 15.40 -10.02
N LEU A 148 -4.19 14.66 -10.84
CA LEU A 148 -4.65 15.11 -12.16
C LEU A 148 -5.59 16.32 -12.05
N PHE A 149 -6.55 16.30 -11.12
CA PHE A 149 -7.49 17.38 -10.91
C PHE A 149 -6.89 18.61 -10.21
N ARG A 150 -5.82 18.45 -9.45
CA ARG A 150 -5.15 19.57 -8.76
C ARG A 150 -4.26 20.41 -9.67
N LYS A 151 -3.81 19.90 -10.81
CA LYS A 151 -2.95 20.61 -11.77
C LYS A 151 -3.73 21.37 -12.86
N ILE A 152 -5.06 21.37 -12.79
CA ILE A 152 -5.93 22.22 -13.58
C ILE A 152 -6.37 23.40 -12.72
#